data_91c62b4e64a484d80ea91ac1b0db1024
#
_entry.id   91c62b4e64a484d80ea91ac1b0db1024
#
_cell.length_a   1.000
_cell.length_b   1.000
_cell.length_c   1.000
_cell.angle_alpha   90.00
_cell.angle_beta   90.00
_cell.angle_gamma   90.00
#
_symmetry.space_group_name_H-M   'P 1'
#
loop_
_entity.id
_entity.type
_entity.pdbx_description
1 polymer ?
#
loop_
_entity_poly.entity_id
_entity_poly.type
_entity_poly.pdbx_seq_one_letter_code
_entity_poly.pdbx_strand_id
1 'polypeptide(L)'
;MSQNQVISLPNAQNRPVICEYAGGHFKLSEKGITFIGTDKDGNQLPPRWICSALSVVAKTRDAKSGEWGRLLEWKDDDGVIHQWAMPLALLQGDSSDVRRELARLGLAISPNKLARDLLTSYLQVFPIEARARCVDKLGWYEDVFVTANGSIGTNEEKVVFQNNNAIEPALSCSGSVDEWRNSIGRLAS
;
A
#
# COMPACT_ATOMS: atom_id res chain seq x y z
N MET A 1 -25.01 -14.07 -0.41
CA MET A 1 -24.44 -13.29 0.71
C MET A 1 -22.95 -13.54 0.68
N SER A 2 -22.20 -12.75 -0.09
CA SER A 2 -20.74 -12.85 -0.22
C SER A 2 -20.12 -11.76 0.62
N GLN A 3 -19.31 -12.19 1.57
CA GLN A 3 -18.59 -11.30 2.48
C GLN A 3 -17.56 -10.51 1.69
N ASN A 4 -17.64 -9.18 1.74
CA ASN A 4 -16.57 -8.29 1.41
C ASN A 4 -15.33 -8.69 2.21
N GLN A 5 -14.37 -9.35 1.60
CA GLN A 5 -13.03 -9.45 2.17
C GLN A 5 -12.36 -8.09 2.03
N VAL A 6 -12.60 -7.24 3.00
CA VAL A 6 -11.66 -6.18 3.34
C VAL A 6 -10.37 -6.91 3.70
N ILE A 7 -9.34 -6.79 2.87
CA ILE A 7 -7.99 -7.22 3.24
C ILE A 7 -7.56 -6.22 4.32
N SER A 8 -7.90 -6.56 5.56
CA SER A 8 -7.39 -5.86 6.73
C SER A 8 -5.87 -5.94 6.70
N LEU A 9 -5.21 -4.88 7.15
CA LEU A 9 -3.84 -4.92 7.67
C LEU A 9 -3.64 -6.26 8.36
N PRO A 10 -2.46 -6.90 8.29
CA PRO A 10 -2.21 -8.18 8.93
C PRO A 10 -2.62 -8.08 10.38
N ASN A 11 -3.87 -8.41 10.59
CA ASN A 11 -4.53 -8.25 11.87
C ASN A 11 -4.87 -9.61 12.44
N ALA A 12 -5.00 -9.54 13.74
CA ALA A 12 -5.60 -10.50 14.62
C ALA A 12 -4.72 -11.66 15.09
N GLN A 13 -3.47 -11.69 14.76
CA GLN A 13 -2.53 -12.40 15.60
C GLN A 13 -1.36 -11.46 15.89
N ASN A 14 -1.28 -10.98 17.10
CA ASN A 14 -0.31 -10.02 17.68
C ASN A 14 1.17 -10.49 17.54
N ARG A 15 1.52 -11.09 16.40
CA ARG A 15 2.88 -11.53 16.09
C ARG A 15 3.49 -10.59 15.06
N PRO A 16 4.63 -9.99 15.37
CA PRO A 16 5.36 -9.16 14.41
C PRO A 16 5.72 -10.00 13.17
N VAL A 17 5.49 -9.45 11.99
CA VAL A 17 5.97 -10.05 10.75
C VAL A 17 7.47 -9.80 10.66
N ILE A 18 8.23 -10.86 10.39
CA ILE A 18 9.70 -10.82 10.26
C ILE A 18 10.07 -11.07 8.80
N CYS A 19 10.99 -10.26 8.27
CA CYS A 19 11.56 -10.41 6.94
C CYS A 19 13.08 -10.36 7.05
N GLU A 20 13.74 -11.48 6.74
CA GLU A 20 15.20 -11.59 6.77
C GLU A 20 15.86 -10.76 5.66
N TYR A 21 16.95 -10.07 6.00
CA TYR A 21 17.70 -9.25 5.06
C TYR A 21 19.14 -8.99 5.55
N ALA A 22 20.13 -9.24 4.70
CA ALA A 22 21.52 -8.77 4.80
C ALA A 22 22.11 -8.73 6.24
N GLY A 23 22.21 -9.87 6.91
CA GLY A 23 22.80 -9.96 8.25
C GLY A 23 21.91 -9.40 9.37
N GLY A 24 20.58 -9.43 9.17
CA GLY A 24 19.58 -9.03 10.14
C GLY A 24 18.18 -9.30 9.65
N HIS A 25 17.21 -8.64 10.25
CA HIS A 25 15.82 -8.79 9.83
C HIS A 25 15.01 -7.52 10.08
N PHE A 26 14.00 -7.30 9.24
CA PHE A 26 12.96 -6.32 9.48
C PHE A 26 11.88 -6.91 10.37
N LYS A 27 11.46 -6.13 11.35
CA LYS A 27 10.35 -6.44 12.24
C LYS A 27 9.25 -5.40 12.04
N LEU A 28 8.08 -5.87 11.58
CA LEU A 28 6.90 -5.05 11.38
C LEU A 28 5.99 -5.18 12.60
N SER A 29 5.53 -4.05 13.12
CA SER A 29 4.60 -3.97 14.24
C SER A 29 3.69 -2.75 14.08
N GLU A 30 2.69 -2.61 14.93
CA GLU A 30 1.85 -1.42 15.02
C GLU A 30 2.64 -0.13 15.30
N LYS A 31 3.80 -0.24 15.97
CA LYS A 31 4.70 0.88 16.27
C LYS A 31 5.60 1.28 15.09
N GLY A 32 5.51 0.55 14.00
CA GLY A 32 6.29 0.79 12.79
C GLY A 32 7.24 -0.34 12.44
N ILE A 33 8.13 -0.02 11.51
CA ILE A 33 9.15 -0.92 10.99
C ILE A 33 10.46 -0.65 11.70
N THR A 34 11.10 -1.71 12.21
CA THR A 34 12.44 -1.67 12.79
C THR A 34 13.33 -2.69 12.08
N PHE A 35 14.61 -2.39 12.01
CA PHE A 35 15.65 -3.34 11.56
C PHE A 35 16.51 -3.74 12.76
N ILE A 36 16.74 -5.02 12.90
CA ILE A 36 17.61 -5.62 13.92
C ILE A 36 18.73 -6.33 13.18
N GLY A 37 19.91 -5.72 13.19
CA GLY A 37 21.11 -6.30 12.60
C GLY A 37 21.77 -7.32 13.56
N THR A 38 22.72 -8.08 13.00
CA THR A 38 23.56 -9.02 13.76
C THR A 38 25.01 -8.61 13.59
N ASP A 39 25.79 -8.65 14.66
CA ASP A 39 27.22 -8.40 14.62
C ASP A 39 28.00 -9.63 14.11
N LYS A 40 29.33 -9.50 14.02
CA LYS A 40 30.21 -10.57 13.54
C LYS A 40 30.22 -11.82 14.45
N ASP A 41 29.84 -11.63 15.70
CA ASP A 41 29.82 -12.68 16.72
C ASP A 41 28.43 -13.32 16.85
N GLY A 42 27.47 -12.90 16.01
CA GLY A 42 26.10 -13.41 16.00
C GLY A 42 25.16 -12.74 17.01
N ASN A 43 25.58 -11.70 17.73
CA ASN A 43 24.73 -11.00 18.69
C ASN A 43 23.83 -9.98 17.98
N GLN A 44 22.60 -9.85 18.45
CA GLN A 44 21.68 -8.85 17.92
C GLN A 44 22.10 -7.43 18.30
N LEU A 45 22.14 -6.56 17.32
CA LEU A 45 22.34 -5.11 17.52
C LEU A 45 21.05 -4.43 18.01
N PRO A 46 21.16 -3.26 18.65
CA PRO A 46 19.98 -2.50 19.04
C PRO A 46 19.02 -2.25 17.88
N PRO A 47 17.71 -2.40 18.08
CA PRO A 47 16.71 -2.17 17.04
C PRO A 47 16.78 -0.74 16.50
N ARG A 48 16.82 -0.59 15.18
CA ARG A 48 16.81 0.70 14.49
C ARG A 48 15.42 0.96 13.92
N TRP A 49 14.74 1.97 14.42
CA TRP A 49 13.47 2.41 13.89
C TRP A 49 13.65 3.05 12.49
N ILE A 50 12.79 2.68 11.55
CA ILE A 50 12.85 3.08 10.14
C ILE A 50 11.72 4.05 9.81
N CYS A 51 10.48 3.64 10.02
CA CYS A 51 9.28 4.43 9.75
C CYS A 51 8.09 3.93 10.56
N SER A 52 6.98 4.67 10.56
CA SER A 52 5.71 4.20 11.09
C SER A 52 5.21 2.95 10.33
N ALA A 53 4.12 2.36 10.80
CA ALA A 53 3.61 1.10 10.24
C ALA A 53 3.30 1.25 8.75
N LEU A 54 3.96 0.46 7.92
CA LEU A 54 3.84 0.45 6.46
C LEU A 54 3.83 -1.01 5.99
N SER A 55 2.78 -1.38 5.26
CA SER A 55 2.61 -2.72 4.70
C SER A 55 2.84 -2.73 3.19
N VAL A 56 3.53 -3.76 2.70
CA VAL A 56 3.56 -4.11 1.27
C VAL A 56 2.49 -5.17 1.07
N VAL A 57 1.39 -4.82 0.40
CA VAL A 57 0.19 -5.67 0.31
C VAL A 57 0.09 -6.48 -0.98
N ALA A 58 0.73 -6.02 -2.07
CA ALA A 58 0.77 -6.77 -3.32
C ALA A 58 1.92 -6.34 -4.23
N LYS A 59 2.29 -7.20 -5.18
CA LYS A 59 3.05 -6.83 -6.39
C LYS A 59 2.06 -6.21 -7.38
N THR A 60 2.40 -5.04 -7.93
CA THR A 60 1.54 -4.36 -8.91
C THR A 60 2.13 -4.43 -10.31
N ARG A 61 1.27 -4.36 -11.32
CA ARG A 61 1.62 -4.19 -12.73
C ARG A 61 0.46 -3.56 -13.48
N ASP A 62 0.75 -2.95 -14.62
CA ASP A 62 -0.28 -2.40 -15.50
C ASP A 62 -1.08 -3.50 -16.25
N ALA A 63 -2.07 -3.09 -17.05
CA ALA A 63 -2.90 -3.99 -17.85
C ALA A 63 -2.09 -4.81 -18.88
N LYS A 64 -0.92 -4.32 -19.29
CA LYS A 64 -0.03 -4.96 -20.28
C LYS A 64 1.08 -5.80 -19.63
N SER A 65 1.04 -6.00 -18.30
CA SER A 65 2.07 -6.68 -17.52
C SER A 65 3.43 -5.96 -17.50
N GLY A 66 3.42 -4.64 -17.74
CA GLY A 66 4.52 -3.71 -17.52
C GLY A 66 4.39 -2.95 -16.19
N GLU A 67 5.13 -1.86 -16.05
CA GLU A 67 5.08 -0.92 -14.92
C GLU A 67 5.02 -1.61 -13.55
N TRP A 68 5.95 -2.54 -13.34
CA TRP A 68 5.98 -3.31 -12.09
C TRP A 68 6.21 -2.41 -10.88
N GLY A 69 5.45 -2.70 -9.82
CA GLY A 69 5.46 -1.92 -8.58
C GLY A 69 5.11 -2.72 -7.34
N ARG A 70 4.87 -1.99 -6.27
CA ARG A 70 4.41 -2.48 -4.97
C ARG A 70 3.19 -1.69 -4.54
N LEU A 71 2.11 -2.36 -4.17
CA LEU A 71 1.00 -1.72 -3.49
C LEU A 71 1.37 -1.57 -2.02
N LEU A 72 1.50 -0.34 -1.59
CA LEU A 72 1.79 0.06 -0.22
C LEU A 72 0.51 0.48 0.49
N GLU A 73 0.40 0.20 1.78
CA GLU A 73 -0.70 0.62 2.62
C GLU A 73 -0.20 1.04 3.99
N TRP A 74 -0.65 2.18 4.50
CA TRP A 74 -0.34 2.68 5.83
C TRP A 74 -1.47 3.55 6.36
N LYS A 75 -1.39 3.85 7.63
CA LYS A 75 -2.32 4.74 8.32
C LYS A 75 -1.54 5.96 8.81
N ASP A 76 -2.07 7.15 8.57
CA ASP A 76 -1.52 8.39 9.11
C ASP A 76 -1.94 8.64 10.57
N ASP A 77 -1.47 9.73 11.16
CA ASP A 77 -1.75 10.08 12.56
C ASP A 77 -3.22 10.46 12.81
N ASP A 78 -3.95 10.87 11.77
CA ASP A 78 -5.40 11.15 11.83
C ASP A 78 -6.24 9.86 11.67
N GLY A 79 -5.58 8.76 11.42
CA GLY A 79 -6.21 7.45 11.26
C GLY A 79 -6.73 7.18 9.84
N VAL A 80 -6.38 8.01 8.86
CA VAL A 80 -6.74 7.79 7.46
C VAL A 80 -5.84 6.73 6.84
N ILE A 81 -6.45 5.77 6.14
CA ILE A 81 -5.73 4.73 5.43
C ILE A 81 -5.34 5.24 4.06
N HIS A 82 -4.06 5.21 3.77
CA HIS A 82 -3.49 5.54 2.47
C HIS A 82 -3.06 4.29 1.73
N GLN A 83 -3.26 4.28 0.41
CA GLN A 83 -2.75 3.26 -0.49
C GLN A 83 -1.98 3.94 -1.64
N TRP A 84 -0.88 3.35 -2.03
CA TRP A 84 -0.08 3.81 -3.15
C TRP A 84 0.51 2.63 -3.92
N ALA A 85 0.19 2.55 -5.22
CA ALA A 85 0.85 1.64 -6.13
C ALA A 85 2.19 2.26 -6.57
N MET A 86 3.23 2.05 -5.78
CA MET A 86 4.57 2.61 -5.98
C MET A 86 5.30 1.89 -7.11
N PRO A 87 5.72 2.58 -8.20
CA PRO A 87 6.55 1.98 -9.23
C PRO A 87 7.93 1.57 -8.70
N LEU A 88 8.40 0.35 -8.99
CA LEU A 88 9.74 -0.11 -8.60
C LEU A 88 10.87 0.71 -9.25
N ALA A 89 10.61 1.32 -10.39
CA ALA A 89 11.56 2.21 -11.05
C ALA A 89 12.03 3.36 -10.14
N LEU A 90 11.17 3.86 -9.24
CA LEU A 90 11.50 4.91 -8.29
C LEU A 90 12.54 4.48 -7.23
N LEU A 91 12.74 3.18 -7.04
CA LEU A 91 13.75 2.65 -6.13
C LEU A 91 15.14 2.51 -6.77
N GLN A 92 15.27 2.72 -8.10
CA GLN A 92 16.54 2.54 -8.80
C GLN A 92 17.47 3.78 -8.71
N GLY A 93 16.95 4.91 -8.22
CA GLY A 93 17.72 6.10 -7.93
C GLY A 93 18.02 6.25 -6.42
N ASP A 94 18.08 7.49 -5.96
CA ASP A 94 18.28 7.82 -4.54
C ASP A 94 17.03 7.60 -3.66
N SER A 95 15.92 7.20 -4.26
CA SER A 95 14.61 6.96 -3.64
C SER A 95 14.04 8.18 -2.88
N SER A 96 14.50 9.39 -3.19
CA SER A 96 14.00 10.62 -2.56
C SER A 96 12.53 10.87 -2.89
N ASP A 97 12.11 10.56 -4.12
CA ASP A 97 10.73 10.74 -4.57
C ASP A 97 9.77 9.80 -3.84
N VAL A 98 10.20 8.56 -3.58
CA VAL A 98 9.44 7.60 -2.76
C VAL A 98 9.24 8.15 -1.35
N ARG A 99 10.32 8.61 -0.71
CA ARG A 99 10.24 9.16 0.66
C ARG A 99 9.42 10.44 0.72
N ARG A 100 9.51 11.29 -0.31
CA ARG A 100 8.72 12.53 -0.42
C ARG A 100 7.23 12.21 -0.49
N GLU A 101 6.84 11.25 -1.33
CA GLU A 101 5.44 10.88 -1.50
C GLU A 101 4.87 10.22 -0.22
N LEU A 102 5.60 9.30 0.38
CA LEU A 102 5.20 8.68 1.65
C LEU A 102 5.04 9.72 2.77
N ALA A 103 5.99 10.67 2.90
CA ALA A 103 5.93 11.72 3.90
C ALA A 103 4.80 12.73 3.62
N ARG A 104 4.54 13.04 2.33
CA ARG A 104 3.42 13.91 1.91
C ARG A 104 2.07 13.33 2.36
N LEU A 105 1.95 12.03 2.40
CA LEU A 105 0.76 11.29 2.82
C LEU A 105 0.84 10.81 4.28
N GLY A 106 1.64 11.51 5.11
CA GLY A 106 1.63 11.34 6.56
C GLY A 106 2.43 10.18 7.12
N LEU A 107 3.26 9.45 6.32
CA LEU A 107 4.14 8.43 6.87
C LEU A 107 5.33 9.08 7.59
N ALA A 108 5.50 8.81 8.88
CA ALA A 108 6.68 9.23 9.63
C ALA A 108 7.90 8.38 9.24
N ILE A 109 8.98 9.02 8.81
CA ILE A 109 10.21 8.37 8.34
C ILE A 109 11.41 8.87 9.16
N SER A 110 12.30 7.98 9.57
CA SER A 110 13.52 8.30 10.29
C SER A 110 14.42 9.27 9.47
N PRO A 111 14.95 10.34 10.07
CA PRO A 111 15.89 11.23 9.39
C PRO A 111 17.29 10.60 9.19
N ASN A 112 17.58 9.48 9.85
CA ASN A 112 18.86 8.81 9.77
C ASN A 112 19.08 8.21 8.36
N LYS A 113 20.26 8.44 7.77
CA LYS A 113 20.59 7.97 6.40
C LYS A 113 20.46 6.46 6.29
N LEU A 114 21.05 5.70 7.22
CA LEU A 114 20.99 4.24 7.19
C LEU A 114 19.54 3.71 7.29
N ALA A 115 18.70 4.33 8.11
CA ALA A 115 17.30 3.96 8.19
C ALA A 115 16.54 4.22 6.90
N ARG A 116 16.87 5.29 6.18
CA ARG A 116 16.30 5.59 4.84
C ARG A 116 16.74 4.59 3.79
N ASP A 117 18.00 4.17 3.81
CA ASP A 117 18.53 3.14 2.93
C ASP A 117 17.87 1.78 3.22
N LEU A 118 17.65 1.47 4.50
CA LEU A 118 16.92 0.28 4.94
C LEU A 118 15.43 0.31 4.54
N LEU A 119 14.78 1.49 4.53
CA LEU A 119 13.40 1.61 4.01
C LEU A 119 13.35 1.22 2.52
N THR A 120 14.28 1.73 1.71
CA THR A 120 14.39 1.38 0.31
C THR A 120 14.58 -0.13 0.13
N SER A 121 15.48 -0.73 0.90
CA SER A 121 15.72 -2.18 0.88
C SER A 121 14.46 -2.96 1.27
N TYR A 122 13.77 -2.56 2.35
CA TYR A 122 12.52 -3.18 2.78
C TYR A 122 11.47 -3.18 1.67
N LEU A 123 11.23 -2.03 1.05
CA LEU A 123 10.26 -1.90 -0.04
C LEU A 123 10.61 -2.79 -1.25
N GLN A 124 11.87 -3.04 -1.47
CA GLN A 124 12.36 -3.85 -2.59
C GLN A 124 12.29 -5.35 -2.32
N VAL A 125 12.70 -5.79 -1.11
CA VAL A 125 12.91 -7.21 -0.81
C VAL A 125 11.74 -7.88 -0.10
N PHE A 126 10.79 -7.12 0.45
CA PHE A 126 9.69 -7.71 1.23
C PHE A 126 8.97 -8.79 0.41
N PRO A 127 8.89 -10.02 0.94
CA PRO A 127 8.29 -11.14 0.24
C PRO A 127 6.76 -10.98 0.23
N ILE A 128 6.16 -10.97 -0.95
CA ILE A 128 4.71 -10.90 -1.13
C ILE A 128 4.33 -11.70 -2.38
N GLU A 129 3.34 -12.59 -2.26
CA GLU A 129 2.82 -13.38 -3.37
C GLU A 129 1.56 -12.74 -3.99
N ALA A 130 0.80 -11.99 -3.20
CA ALA A 130 -0.39 -11.31 -3.68
C ALA A 130 -0.05 -10.37 -4.84
N ARG A 131 -0.98 -10.29 -5.79
CA ARG A 131 -0.85 -9.46 -7.00
C ARG A 131 -2.01 -8.48 -7.08
N ALA A 132 -1.75 -7.34 -7.72
CA ALA A 132 -2.77 -6.36 -8.05
C ALA A 132 -2.54 -5.82 -9.46
N ARG A 133 -3.62 -5.48 -10.13
CA ARG A 133 -3.64 -4.87 -11.45
C ARG A 133 -3.84 -3.37 -11.31
N CYS A 134 -2.94 -2.57 -11.86
CA CYS A 134 -3.10 -1.13 -11.93
C CYS A 134 -3.78 -0.74 -13.23
N VAL A 135 -4.77 0.15 -13.15
CA VAL A 135 -5.46 0.73 -14.29
C VAL A 135 -5.41 2.26 -14.22
N ASP A 136 -5.30 2.90 -15.36
CA ASP A 136 -5.15 4.35 -15.52
C ASP A 136 -6.49 5.07 -15.80
N LYS A 137 -7.58 4.31 -15.88
CA LYS A 137 -8.92 4.83 -16.18
C LYS A 137 -9.91 4.43 -15.10
N LEU A 138 -10.80 5.35 -14.79
CA LEU A 138 -11.98 5.09 -13.98
C LEU A 138 -13.07 4.43 -14.85
N GLY A 139 -13.92 3.63 -14.22
CA GLY A 139 -15.01 2.92 -14.88
C GLY A 139 -14.81 1.40 -14.89
N TRP A 140 -15.43 0.74 -15.83
CA TRP A 140 -15.38 -0.72 -15.93
C TRP A 140 -14.03 -1.22 -16.45
N TYR A 141 -13.46 -2.14 -15.71
CA TYR A 141 -12.33 -2.96 -16.08
C TYR A 141 -12.72 -4.43 -15.83
N GLU A 142 -12.99 -5.18 -16.90
CA GLU A 142 -13.59 -6.51 -16.80
C GLU A 142 -14.87 -6.47 -15.93
N ASP A 143 -14.95 -7.28 -14.87
CA ASP A 143 -16.10 -7.35 -13.95
C ASP A 143 -15.98 -6.41 -12.73
N VAL A 144 -15.02 -5.47 -12.77
CA VAL A 144 -14.75 -4.55 -11.68
C VAL A 144 -15.00 -3.11 -12.11
N PHE A 145 -15.78 -2.37 -11.32
CA PHE A 145 -15.95 -0.93 -11.50
C PHE A 145 -14.93 -0.19 -10.63
N VAL A 146 -14.02 0.52 -11.28
CA VAL A 146 -12.89 1.22 -10.66
C VAL A 146 -13.28 2.66 -10.39
N THR A 147 -13.12 3.09 -9.14
CA THR A 147 -13.29 4.46 -8.68
C THR A 147 -11.94 5.02 -8.19
N ALA A 148 -11.87 6.33 -7.94
CA ALA A 148 -10.67 6.97 -7.40
C ALA A 148 -10.29 6.44 -5.99
N ASN A 149 -11.27 5.99 -5.22
CA ASN A 149 -11.10 5.56 -3.83
C ASN A 149 -11.10 4.04 -3.64
N GLY A 150 -11.20 3.27 -4.73
CA GLY A 150 -11.22 1.80 -4.67
C GLY A 150 -11.97 1.19 -5.85
N SER A 151 -12.21 -0.09 -5.78
CA SER A 151 -12.90 -0.86 -6.82
C SER A 151 -14.09 -1.63 -6.23
N ILE A 152 -15.14 -1.77 -7.04
CA ILE A 152 -16.39 -2.48 -6.71
C ILE A 152 -16.53 -3.63 -7.69
N GLY A 153 -16.76 -4.83 -7.20
CA GLY A 153 -16.83 -6.06 -7.99
C GLY A 153 -15.79 -7.08 -7.51
N THR A 154 -15.71 -8.20 -8.22
CA THR A 154 -14.78 -9.29 -7.91
C THR A 154 -13.97 -9.66 -9.14
N ASN A 155 -12.66 -9.75 -8.98
CA ASN A 155 -11.74 -10.29 -9.98
C ASN A 155 -10.75 -11.21 -9.26
N GLU A 156 -10.03 -12.05 -9.99
CA GLU A 156 -8.98 -12.92 -9.45
C GLU A 156 -7.89 -12.12 -8.73
N GLU A 157 -7.60 -10.92 -9.22
CA GLU A 157 -6.62 -10.01 -8.64
C GLU A 157 -7.29 -8.69 -8.21
N LYS A 158 -6.78 -8.05 -7.18
CA LYS A 158 -7.20 -6.70 -6.79
C LYS A 158 -6.92 -5.72 -7.93
N VAL A 159 -7.92 -4.92 -8.32
CA VAL A 159 -7.75 -3.84 -9.29
C VAL A 159 -7.63 -2.52 -8.55
N VAL A 160 -6.58 -1.74 -8.88
CA VAL A 160 -6.26 -0.48 -8.21
C VAL A 160 -6.16 0.63 -9.25
N PHE A 161 -6.81 1.76 -9.00
CA PHE A 161 -6.63 2.94 -9.82
C PHE A 161 -5.25 3.57 -9.53
N GLN A 162 -4.48 3.78 -10.58
CA GLN A 162 -3.19 4.47 -10.50
C GLN A 162 -3.19 5.58 -11.55
N ASN A 163 -3.19 6.82 -11.10
CA ASN A 163 -2.99 7.97 -11.97
C ASN A 163 -1.65 8.63 -11.66
N ASN A 164 -0.80 8.75 -12.66
CA ASN A 164 0.48 9.47 -12.56
C ASN A 164 0.29 10.99 -12.56
N ASN A 165 -0.90 11.46 -12.88
CA ASN A 165 -1.28 12.86 -12.79
C ASN A 165 -2.20 13.01 -11.58
N ALA A 166 -1.87 13.89 -10.65
CA ALA A 166 -2.68 14.22 -9.49
C ALA A 166 -4.00 14.90 -9.93
N ILE A 167 -4.92 14.09 -10.46
CA ILE A 167 -6.31 14.51 -10.62
C ILE A 167 -6.95 14.14 -9.29
N GLU A 168 -7.22 15.15 -8.46
CA GLU A 168 -8.14 15.01 -7.35
C GLU A 168 -9.42 14.34 -7.86
N PRO A 169 -10.00 13.39 -7.12
CA PRO A 169 -11.21 12.71 -7.57
C PRO A 169 -12.30 13.74 -7.79
N ALA A 170 -12.61 14.04 -9.05
CA ALA A 170 -13.67 14.96 -9.43
C ALA A 170 -15.07 14.44 -9.07
N LEU A 171 -15.14 13.18 -8.59
CA LEU A 171 -16.38 12.52 -8.18
C LEU A 171 -16.39 12.35 -6.66
N SER A 172 -17.25 13.08 -5.99
CA SER A 172 -17.59 12.83 -4.59
C SER A 172 -18.99 12.22 -4.50
N CYS A 173 -19.13 11.21 -3.65
CA CYS A 173 -20.45 10.65 -3.34
C CYS A 173 -21.08 11.48 -2.23
N SER A 174 -22.26 12.06 -2.49
CA SER A 174 -23.05 12.76 -1.47
C SER A 174 -24.47 12.19 -1.43
N GLY A 175 -25.09 12.14 -0.25
CA GLY A 175 -26.40 11.55 -0.04
C GLY A 175 -26.37 10.12 0.46
N SER A 176 -27.55 9.53 0.65
CA SER A 176 -27.72 8.16 1.13
C SER A 176 -28.17 7.20 0.03
N VAL A 177 -27.87 5.91 0.21
CA VAL A 177 -28.35 4.84 -0.69
C VAL A 177 -29.88 4.80 -0.75
N ASP A 178 -30.56 5.16 0.34
CA ASP A 178 -32.02 5.15 0.40
C ASP A 178 -32.62 6.35 -0.37
N GLU A 179 -31.99 7.50 -0.34
CA GLU A 179 -32.37 8.64 -1.20
C GLU A 179 -32.18 8.32 -2.67
N TRP A 180 -31.09 7.66 -3.04
CA TRP A 180 -30.85 7.20 -4.40
C TRP A 180 -31.90 6.17 -4.85
N ARG A 181 -32.23 5.18 -4.02
CA ARG A 181 -33.26 4.18 -4.33
C ARG A 181 -34.63 4.81 -4.50
N ASN A 182 -34.96 5.80 -3.68
CA ASN A 182 -36.25 6.46 -3.69
C ASN A 182 -36.41 7.48 -4.84
N SER A 183 -35.32 7.94 -5.42
CA SER A 183 -35.30 8.88 -6.55
C SER A 183 -35.01 8.15 -7.88
N ILE A 184 -33.73 7.90 -8.16
CA ILE A 184 -33.26 7.41 -9.47
C ILE A 184 -33.48 5.89 -9.59
N GLY A 185 -33.29 5.13 -8.52
CA GLY A 185 -33.44 3.66 -8.54
C GLY A 185 -34.86 3.21 -8.90
N ARG A 186 -35.89 4.00 -8.65
CA ARG A 186 -37.27 3.73 -9.07
C ARG A 186 -37.51 3.90 -10.57
N LEU A 187 -36.64 4.63 -11.26
CA LEU A 187 -36.78 4.86 -12.72
C LEU A 187 -36.08 3.77 -13.54
N ALA A 188 -35.28 2.93 -12.88
CA ALA A 188 -34.49 1.86 -13.49
C ALA A 188 -35.08 0.44 -13.30
N SER A 189 -36.29 0.33 -12.67
CA SER A 189 -36.99 -0.94 -12.41
C SER A 189 -38.19 -1.15 -13.35
#